data_6e5dd15eb960911401541556277f041c
#
_entry.id   6e5dd15eb960911401541556277f041c
#
_cell.length_a   1.000
_cell.length_b   1.000
_cell.length_c   1.000
_cell.angle_alpha   90.00
_cell.angle_beta   90.00
_cell.angle_gamma   90.00
#
_symmetry.space_group_name_H-M   'P 1'
#
loop_
_entity.id
_entity.type
_entity.pdbx_description
1 polymer ?
#
loop_
_entity_poly.entity_id
_entity_poly.type
_entity_poly.pdbx_seq_one_letter_code
_entity_poly.pdbx_strand_id
1 'polypeptide(L)'
;SMCLLRSFEMVRSKANVVMETTPNLIFIFDRELRIREFNRRAEEVFDTDRRKALQMYLFDFIDPSDFENVLKTKENVLREKRHWPMYHMTVLETIVYIEESDTCLAIIEDVTAEEKKAEWTLNRKLETVKVAQSVIDKQMQTAQEIAGLLGETTAETKAILTKLRDSILEDEV
;
A
#
# COMPACT_ATOMS: atom_id res chain seq x y z
N SER A 1 -33.33 -10.96 30.12
CA SER A 1 -33.02 -12.02 31.02
C SER A 1 -31.53 -12.38 31.05
N MET A 2 -31.14 -13.22 32.01
CA MET A 2 -29.73 -13.59 32.23
C MET A 2 -29.03 -14.21 31.01
N CYS A 3 -29.76 -14.93 30.16
CA CYS A 3 -29.18 -15.54 28.94
C CYS A 3 -28.77 -14.50 27.90
N LEU A 4 -29.56 -13.46 27.69
CA LEU A 4 -29.25 -12.34 26.77
C LEU A 4 -28.08 -11.51 27.27
N LEU A 5 -27.99 -11.25 28.59
CA LEU A 5 -26.88 -10.52 29.20
C LEU A 5 -25.55 -11.29 29.04
N ARG A 6 -25.54 -12.59 29.29
CA ARG A 6 -24.35 -13.45 29.09
C ARG A 6 -23.91 -13.49 27.63
N SER A 7 -24.86 -13.57 26.68
CA SER A 7 -24.55 -13.53 25.24
C SER A 7 -23.96 -12.19 24.85
N PHE A 8 -24.49 -11.10 25.36
CA PHE A 8 -24.00 -9.74 25.12
C PHE A 8 -22.57 -9.56 25.67
N GLU A 9 -22.34 -9.99 26.93
CA GLU A 9 -21.00 -9.94 27.53
C GLU A 9 -19.98 -10.77 26.77
N MET A 10 -20.36 -11.96 26.28
CA MET A 10 -19.51 -12.83 25.48
C MET A 10 -19.13 -12.17 24.14
N VAL A 11 -20.07 -11.55 23.43
CA VAL A 11 -19.82 -10.84 22.18
C VAL A 11 -18.90 -9.64 22.42
N ARG A 12 -19.14 -8.88 23.46
CA ARG A 12 -18.30 -7.73 23.85
C ARG A 12 -16.87 -8.18 24.18
N SER A 13 -16.71 -9.28 24.92
CA SER A 13 -15.40 -9.83 25.25
C SER A 13 -14.64 -10.27 24.01
N LYS A 14 -15.31 -10.95 23.06
CA LYS A 14 -14.70 -11.35 21.77
C LYS A 14 -14.30 -10.15 20.93
N ALA A 15 -15.15 -9.13 20.86
CA ALA A 15 -14.82 -7.88 20.14
C ALA A 15 -13.59 -7.20 20.73
N ASN A 16 -13.46 -7.12 22.04
CA ASN A 16 -12.29 -6.58 22.72
C ASN A 16 -11.03 -7.40 22.41
N VAL A 17 -11.11 -8.73 22.42
CA VAL A 17 -9.97 -9.60 22.06
C VAL A 17 -9.52 -9.32 20.63
N VAL A 18 -10.45 -9.21 19.68
CA VAL A 18 -10.12 -8.90 18.28
C VAL A 18 -9.45 -7.53 18.18
N MET A 19 -9.99 -6.51 18.85
CA MET A 19 -9.39 -5.16 18.82
C MET A 19 -7.98 -5.13 19.39
N GLU A 20 -7.71 -5.89 20.45
CA GLU A 20 -6.40 -5.86 21.14
C GLU A 20 -5.37 -6.80 20.52
N THR A 21 -5.78 -7.78 19.71
CA THR A 21 -4.87 -8.77 19.10
C THR A 21 -4.61 -8.56 17.62
N THR A 22 -5.40 -7.73 16.94
CA THR A 22 -5.20 -7.43 15.51
C THR A 22 -3.89 -6.69 15.26
N PRO A 23 -3.17 -7.00 14.17
CA PRO A 23 -2.01 -6.23 13.76
C PRO A 23 -2.37 -4.86 13.17
N ASN A 24 -3.65 -4.58 12.93
CA ASN A 24 -4.12 -3.33 12.36
C ASN A 24 -4.36 -2.28 13.44
N LEU A 25 -4.12 -1.02 13.11
CA LEU A 25 -4.55 0.09 13.94
C LEU A 25 -6.07 0.22 13.82
N ILE A 26 -6.75 0.29 14.95
CA ILE A 26 -8.20 0.52 15.00
C ILE A 26 -8.46 1.68 15.95
N PHE A 27 -9.13 2.69 15.47
CA PHE A 27 -9.57 3.81 16.30
C PHE A 27 -10.92 4.35 15.81
N ILE A 28 -11.64 4.99 16.72
CA ILE A 28 -12.92 5.65 16.45
C ILE A 28 -12.76 7.11 16.82
N PHE A 29 -13.27 7.98 15.98
CA PHE A 29 -13.27 9.43 16.22
C PHE A 29 -14.65 10.01 15.93
N ASP A 30 -14.97 11.11 16.62
CA ASP A 30 -16.23 11.80 16.44
C ASP A 30 -16.14 12.94 15.41
N ARG A 31 -17.24 13.68 15.27
CA ARG A 31 -17.36 14.79 14.31
C ARG A 31 -16.35 15.91 14.53
N GLU A 32 -15.92 16.10 15.78
CA GLU A 32 -14.87 17.08 16.14
C GLU A 32 -13.45 16.52 15.96
N LEU A 33 -13.31 15.30 15.42
CA LEU A 33 -12.05 14.57 15.29
C LEU A 33 -11.44 14.13 16.62
N ARG A 34 -12.25 14.11 17.67
CA ARG A 34 -11.81 13.64 18.99
C ARG A 34 -11.77 12.11 19.00
N ILE A 35 -10.71 11.53 19.54
CA ILE A 35 -10.55 10.08 19.67
C ILE A 35 -11.54 9.54 20.72
N ARG A 36 -12.30 8.52 20.33
CA ARG A 36 -13.28 7.84 21.20
C ARG A 36 -12.88 6.42 21.55
N GLU A 37 -12.19 5.73 20.66
CA GLU A 37 -11.63 4.41 20.88
C GLU A 37 -10.26 4.31 20.22
N PHE A 38 -9.41 3.45 20.79
CA PHE A 38 -8.01 3.35 20.37
C PHE A 38 -7.47 1.98 20.80
N ASN A 39 -7.07 1.16 19.85
CA ASN A 39 -6.60 -0.17 20.18
C ASN A 39 -5.10 -0.21 20.50
N ARG A 40 -4.61 -1.36 20.95
CA ARG A 40 -3.21 -1.55 21.34
C ARG A 40 -2.22 -1.23 20.20
N ARG A 41 -2.52 -1.65 18.98
CA ARG A 41 -1.63 -1.37 17.85
C ARG A 41 -1.51 0.13 17.57
N ALA A 42 -2.61 0.86 17.69
CA ALA A 42 -2.58 2.31 17.59
C ALA A 42 -1.74 2.96 18.69
N GLU A 43 -1.83 2.46 19.92
CA GLU A 43 -0.96 2.91 21.02
C GLU A 43 0.53 2.75 20.68
N GLU A 44 0.90 1.61 20.11
CA GLU A 44 2.29 1.31 19.74
C GLU A 44 2.80 2.22 18.61
N VAL A 45 2.01 2.41 17.56
CA VAL A 45 2.41 3.21 16.38
C VAL A 45 2.48 4.69 16.71
N PHE A 46 1.49 5.20 17.45
CA PHE A 46 1.43 6.61 17.81
C PHE A 46 2.19 6.97 19.10
N ASP A 47 2.85 5.99 19.69
CA ASP A 47 3.66 6.14 20.91
C ASP A 47 2.91 6.87 22.05
N THR A 48 1.70 6.41 22.32
CA THR A 48 0.84 6.96 23.36
C THR A 48 0.03 5.84 24.01
N ASP A 49 -0.55 6.10 25.17
CA ASP A 49 -1.50 5.17 25.77
C ASP A 49 -2.96 5.58 25.48
N ARG A 50 -3.87 4.64 25.62
CA ARG A 50 -5.29 4.86 25.36
C ARG A 50 -5.87 6.00 26.18
N ARG A 51 -5.48 6.16 27.44
CA ARG A 51 -5.98 7.23 28.32
C ARG A 51 -5.64 8.61 27.78
N LYS A 52 -4.41 8.79 27.32
CA LYS A 52 -3.96 10.04 26.70
C LYS A 52 -4.64 10.26 25.36
N ALA A 53 -4.70 9.21 24.53
CA ALA A 53 -5.32 9.29 23.22
C ALA A 53 -6.79 9.72 23.26
N LEU A 54 -7.56 9.25 24.24
CA LEU A 54 -8.97 9.62 24.42
C LEU A 54 -9.17 11.10 24.78
N GLN A 55 -8.12 11.82 25.15
CA GLN A 55 -8.13 13.25 25.40
C GLN A 55 -7.56 14.07 24.24
N MET A 56 -7.14 13.40 23.16
CA MET A 56 -6.48 13.99 22.01
C MET A 56 -7.40 13.99 20.79
N TYR A 57 -6.96 14.69 19.78
CA TYR A 57 -7.64 14.76 18.49
C TYR A 57 -6.85 14.02 17.43
N LEU A 58 -7.53 13.58 16.38
CA LEU A 58 -6.91 12.85 15.28
C LEU A 58 -5.77 13.63 14.63
N PHE A 59 -5.92 14.95 14.49
CA PHE A 59 -4.89 15.82 13.90
C PHE A 59 -3.60 15.94 14.75
N ASP A 60 -3.64 15.49 16.01
CA ASP A 60 -2.42 15.41 16.83
C ASP A 60 -1.50 14.27 16.40
N PHE A 61 -2.04 13.29 15.66
CA PHE A 61 -1.32 12.08 15.23
C PHE A 61 -1.03 12.06 13.74
N ILE A 62 -2.02 12.38 12.91
CA ILE A 62 -1.96 12.27 11.44
C ILE A 62 -2.67 13.43 10.77
N ASP A 63 -2.47 13.57 9.45
CA ASP A 63 -3.25 14.49 8.61
C ASP A 63 -4.70 14.00 8.56
N PRO A 64 -5.67 14.80 9.03
CA PRO A 64 -7.06 14.38 9.12
C PRO A 64 -7.85 14.52 7.81
N SER A 65 -7.26 14.96 6.72
CA SER A 65 -7.98 15.33 5.49
C SER A 65 -8.91 14.25 4.95
N ASP A 66 -8.44 13.01 4.82
CA ASP A 66 -9.25 11.89 4.33
C ASP A 66 -10.39 11.56 5.31
N PHE A 67 -10.11 11.67 6.60
CA PHE A 67 -11.06 11.38 7.67
C PHE A 67 -12.15 12.44 7.78
N GLU A 68 -11.79 13.71 7.65
CA GLU A 68 -12.74 14.83 7.59
C GLU A 68 -13.66 14.70 6.38
N ASN A 69 -13.13 14.26 5.25
CA ASN A 69 -13.91 14.07 4.04
C ASN A 69 -15.01 13.01 4.24
N VAL A 70 -14.70 11.89 4.90
CA VAL A 70 -15.70 10.87 5.24
C VAL A 70 -16.78 11.42 6.16
N LEU A 71 -16.44 12.24 7.14
CA LEU A 71 -17.40 12.90 8.02
C LEU A 71 -18.34 13.86 7.26
N LYS A 72 -17.83 14.54 6.25
CA LYS A 72 -18.62 15.50 5.44
C LYS A 72 -19.52 14.79 4.43
N THR A 73 -18.96 13.84 3.69
CA THR A 73 -19.66 13.18 2.59
C THR A 73 -20.45 11.96 3.03
N LYS A 74 -20.09 11.37 4.17
CA LYS A 74 -20.62 10.09 4.68
C LYS A 74 -20.35 8.93 3.72
N GLU A 75 -19.41 9.09 2.81
CA GLU A 75 -18.94 8.06 1.90
C GLU A 75 -17.75 7.33 2.52
N ASN A 76 -17.87 6.01 2.61
CA ASN A 76 -16.81 5.17 3.18
C ASN A 76 -15.59 5.12 2.27
N VAL A 77 -14.42 5.05 2.88
CA VAL A 77 -13.15 4.76 2.19
C VAL A 77 -12.81 3.29 2.47
N LEU A 78 -12.54 2.51 1.42
CA LEU A 78 -12.27 1.08 1.54
C LEU A 78 -10.88 0.76 0.99
N ARG A 79 -9.97 0.42 1.89
CA ARG A 79 -8.61 -0.03 1.58
C ARG A 79 -7.85 0.87 0.61
N GLU A 80 -7.95 2.16 0.79
CA GLU A 80 -7.22 3.15 0.00
C GLU A 80 -5.76 3.22 0.46
N LYS A 81 -4.85 3.13 -0.49
CA LYS A 81 -3.42 3.22 -0.21
C LYS A 81 -3.02 4.64 0.10
N ARG A 82 -2.35 4.83 1.23
CA ARG A 82 -1.80 6.12 1.67
C ARG A 82 -0.39 5.95 2.20
N HIS A 83 0.36 7.03 2.14
CA HIS A 83 1.69 7.08 2.71
C HIS A 83 1.68 7.99 3.94
N TRP A 84 2.19 7.47 5.05
CA TRP A 84 2.33 8.20 6.31
C TRP A 84 3.81 8.48 6.59
N PRO A 85 4.38 9.60 6.06
CA PRO A 85 5.82 9.87 6.15
C PRO A 85 6.33 10.00 7.57
N MET A 86 5.52 10.57 8.47
CA MET A 86 5.88 10.75 9.88
C MET A 86 6.18 9.43 10.59
N TYR A 87 5.55 8.35 10.17
CA TYR A 87 5.73 7.00 10.74
C TYR A 87 6.52 6.07 9.83
N HIS A 88 7.02 6.56 8.70
CA HIS A 88 7.71 5.75 7.68
C HIS A 88 6.89 4.53 7.24
N MET A 89 5.58 4.71 7.09
CA MET A 89 4.65 3.64 6.77
C MET A 89 3.89 3.88 5.48
N THR A 90 3.65 2.79 4.76
CA THR A 90 2.64 2.72 3.71
C THR A 90 1.48 1.92 4.26
N VAL A 91 0.28 2.46 4.18
CA VAL A 91 -0.91 1.89 4.81
C VAL A 91 -2.06 1.74 3.83
N LEU A 92 -2.97 0.81 4.14
CA LEU A 92 -4.29 0.76 3.52
C LEU A 92 -5.30 1.29 4.54
N GLU A 93 -5.95 2.39 4.20
CA GLU A 93 -6.94 3.04 5.05
C GLU A 93 -8.34 2.55 4.72
N THR A 94 -9.05 2.10 5.74
CA THR A 94 -10.50 1.85 5.68
C THR A 94 -11.15 2.77 6.70
N ILE A 95 -12.06 3.61 6.25
CA ILE A 95 -12.78 4.57 7.09
C ILE A 95 -14.27 4.39 6.85
N VAL A 96 -14.99 4.02 7.89
CA VAL A 96 -16.43 3.73 7.83
C VAL A 96 -17.19 4.71 8.71
N TYR A 97 -18.17 5.39 8.12
CA TYR A 97 -19.08 6.25 8.89
C TYR A 97 -20.15 5.42 9.59
N ILE A 98 -20.34 5.66 10.88
CA ILE A 98 -21.34 5.01 11.72
C ILE A 98 -22.43 6.00 12.04
N GLU A 99 -23.57 5.85 11.39
CA GLU A 99 -24.67 6.81 11.46
C GLU A 99 -25.28 6.89 12.88
N GLU A 100 -25.43 5.76 13.56
CA GLU A 100 -26.05 5.68 14.88
C GLU A 100 -25.36 6.55 15.95
N SER A 101 -24.05 6.65 15.87
CA SER A 101 -23.25 7.40 16.85
C SER A 101 -22.63 8.68 16.28
N ASP A 102 -22.82 8.95 14.99
CA ASP A 102 -22.19 10.06 14.25
C ASP A 102 -20.66 10.09 14.46
N THR A 103 -20.06 8.90 14.33
CA THR A 103 -18.62 8.67 14.47
C THR A 103 -18.07 7.97 13.23
N CYS A 104 -16.75 7.90 13.12
CA CYS A 104 -16.08 7.11 12.09
C CYS A 104 -15.19 6.06 12.75
N LEU A 105 -15.23 4.85 12.19
CA LEU A 105 -14.31 3.77 12.50
C LEU A 105 -13.19 3.77 11.47
N ALA A 106 -11.94 3.82 11.92
CA ALA A 106 -10.77 3.70 11.07
C ALA A 106 -10.07 2.37 11.34
N ILE A 107 -9.78 1.65 10.27
CA ILE A 107 -8.97 0.43 10.30
C ILE A 107 -7.79 0.67 9.36
N ILE A 108 -6.59 0.67 9.91
CA ILE A 108 -5.36 1.00 9.19
C ILE A 108 -4.47 -0.24 9.15
N GLU A 109 -4.23 -0.75 7.96
CA GLU A 109 -3.38 -1.90 7.73
C GLU A 109 -1.98 -1.42 7.29
N ASP A 110 -0.94 -1.81 8.03
CA ASP A 110 0.45 -1.51 7.67
C ASP A 110 0.92 -2.49 6.59
N VAL A 111 1.14 -1.98 5.40
CA VAL A 111 1.62 -2.75 4.24
C VAL A 111 3.04 -2.36 3.81
N THR A 112 3.79 -1.74 4.71
CA THR A 112 5.14 -1.23 4.40
C THR A 112 6.09 -2.32 3.93
N ALA A 113 6.11 -3.46 4.61
CA ALA A 113 6.99 -4.57 4.24
C ALA A 113 6.61 -5.18 2.88
N GLU A 114 5.32 -5.36 2.62
CA GLU A 114 4.78 -5.89 1.37
C GLU A 114 5.08 -4.95 0.20
N GLU A 115 4.92 -3.65 0.42
CA GLU A 115 5.19 -2.62 -0.58
C GLU A 115 6.68 -2.55 -0.93
N LYS A 116 7.56 -2.58 0.04
CA LYS A 116 9.02 -2.61 -0.17
C LYS A 116 9.46 -3.85 -0.94
N LYS A 117 8.88 -5.00 -0.62
CA LYS A 117 9.14 -6.24 -1.33
C LYS A 117 8.69 -6.18 -2.78
N ALA A 118 7.50 -5.61 -3.04
CA ALA A 118 6.99 -5.43 -4.40
C ALA A 118 7.88 -4.50 -5.22
N GLU A 119 8.31 -3.36 -4.66
CA GLU A 119 9.24 -2.42 -5.29
C GLU A 119 10.59 -3.08 -5.59
N TRP A 120 11.14 -3.82 -4.65
CA TRP A 120 12.40 -4.53 -4.84
C TRP A 120 12.31 -5.55 -5.98
N THR A 121 11.22 -6.34 -6.01
CA THR A 121 10.98 -7.32 -7.07
C THR A 121 10.86 -6.65 -8.44
N LEU A 122 10.11 -5.54 -8.51
CA LEU A 122 9.95 -4.76 -9.75
C LEU A 122 11.29 -4.19 -10.22
N ASN A 123 12.06 -3.59 -9.32
CA ASN A 123 13.36 -3.01 -9.66
C ASN A 123 14.34 -4.07 -10.16
N ARG A 124 14.34 -5.26 -9.58
CA ARG A 124 15.17 -6.39 -10.08
C ARG A 124 14.76 -6.83 -11.47
N LYS A 125 13.48 -6.90 -11.77
CA LYS A 125 12.99 -7.23 -13.12
C LYS A 125 13.42 -6.17 -14.13
N LEU A 126 13.28 -4.90 -13.81
CA LEU A 126 13.69 -3.80 -14.68
C LEU A 126 15.20 -3.80 -14.93
N GLU A 127 16.01 -4.08 -13.92
CA GLU A 127 17.46 -4.19 -14.04
C GLU A 127 17.84 -5.37 -14.96
N THR A 128 17.21 -6.52 -14.78
CA THR A 128 17.41 -7.70 -15.66
C THR A 128 17.09 -7.39 -17.11
N VAL A 129 15.98 -6.70 -17.37
CA VAL A 129 15.60 -6.27 -18.75
C VAL A 129 16.66 -5.34 -19.33
N LYS A 130 17.17 -4.36 -18.58
CA LYS A 130 18.23 -3.45 -19.03
C LYS A 130 19.51 -4.20 -19.40
N VAL A 131 19.93 -5.16 -18.59
CA VAL A 131 21.12 -5.98 -18.86
C VAL A 131 20.92 -6.81 -20.13
N ALA A 132 19.76 -7.48 -20.26
CA ALA A 132 19.43 -8.26 -21.44
C ALA A 132 19.43 -7.40 -22.72
N GLN A 133 18.84 -6.21 -22.67
CA GLN A 133 18.84 -5.26 -23.78
C GLN A 133 20.26 -4.83 -24.18
N SER A 134 21.11 -4.53 -23.20
CA SER A 134 22.51 -4.16 -23.43
C SER A 134 23.29 -5.27 -24.14
N VAL A 135 23.10 -6.53 -23.74
CA VAL A 135 23.74 -7.69 -24.38
C VAL A 135 23.24 -7.86 -25.81
N ILE A 136 21.95 -7.76 -26.06
CA ILE A 136 21.34 -7.87 -27.37
C ILE A 136 21.86 -6.78 -28.32
N ASP A 137 21.89 -5.52 -27.87
CA ASP A 137 22.38 -4.39 -28.63
C ASP A 137 23.84 -4.57 -29.02
N LYS A 138 24.67 -5.07 -28.11
CA LYS A 138 26.08 -5.36 -28.38
C LYS A 138 26.25 -6.48 -29.39
N GLN A 139 25.45 -7.53 -29.30
CA GLN A 139 25.47 -8.63 -30.30
C GLN A 139 25.00 -8.15 -31.67
N MET A 140 23.99 -7.28 -31.77
CA MET A 140 23.54 -6.69 -33.00
C MET A 140 24.63 -5.82 -33.66
N GLN A 141 25.33 -5.02 -32.86
CA GLN A 141 26.46 -4.22 -33.32
C GLN A 141 27.56 -5.11 -33.90
N THR A 142 27.91 -6.19 -33.19
CA THR A 142 28.91 -7.15 -33.68
C THR A 142 28.47 -7.82 -34.99
N ALA A 143 27.20 -8.21 -35.09
CA ALA A 143 26.67 -8.79 -36.31
C ALA A 143 26.72 -7.80 -37.49
N GLN A 144 26.43 -6.52 -37.27
CA GLN A 144 26.54 -5.47 -38.28
C GLN A 144 27.99 -5.23 -38.72
N GLU A 145 28.94 -5.26 -37.79
CA GLU A 145 30.39 -5.14 -38.09
C GLU A 145 30.86 -6.31 -38.94
N ILE A 146 30.47 -7.56 -38.62
CA ILE A 146 30.79 -8.73 -39.40
C ILE A 146 30.19 -8.63 -40.81
N ALA A 147 28.93 -8.26 -40.93
CA ALA A 147 28.26 -8.04 -42.22
C ALA A 147 28.97 -6.97 -43.06
N GLY A 148 29.44 -5.88 -42.41
CA GLY A 148 30.24 -4.83 -43.03
C GLY A 148 31.57 -5.34 -43.60
N LEU A 149 32.26 -6.19 -42.83
CA LEU A 149 33.53 -6.81 -43.28
C LEU A 149 33.33 -7.77 -44.44
N LEU A 150 32.19 -8.43 -44.53
CA LEU A 150 31.82 -9.31 -45.61
C LEU A 150 31.24 -8.57 -46.85
N GLY A 151 31.06 -7.26 -46.75
CA GLY A 151 30.48 -6.45 -47.85
C GLY A 151 28.97 -6.57 -47.99
N GLU A 152 28.27 -7.12 -47.01
CA GLU A 152 26.82 -7.38 -47.03
C GLU A 152 25.98 -6.34 -46.25
N THR A 153 26.52 -5.15 -46.02
CA THR A 153 25.80 -4.07 -45.34
C THR A 153 24.73 -3.43 -46.23
N THR A 154 23.62 -4.09 -46.40
CA THR A 154 22.46 -3.56 -47.11
C THR A 154 21.40 -3.08 -46.10
N ALA A 155 20.50 -2.18 -46.54
CA ALA A 155 19.36 -1.74 -45.76
C ALA A 155 18.47 -2.91 -45.33
N GLU A 156 18.39 -3.94 -46.20
CA GLU A 156 17.63 -5.18 -45.95
C GLU A 156 18.22 -5.98 -44.78
N THR A 157 19.53 -6.16 -44.71
CA THR A 157 20.22 -6.81 -43.59
C THR A 157 19.98 -6.08 -42.28
N LYS A 158 20.07 -4.74 -42.28
CA LYS A 158 19.76 -3.90 -41.09
C LYS A 158 18.30 -4.06 -40.63
N ALA A 159 17.36 -4.13 -41.55
CA ALA A 159 15.94 -4.32 -41.25
C ALA A 159 15.68 -5.70 -40.61
N ILE A 160 16.31 -6.76 -41.11
CA ILE A 160 16.21 -8.12 -40.57
C ILE A 160 16.78 -8.17 -39.14
N LEU A 161 17.95 -7.59 -38.91
CA LEU A 161 18.59 -7.54 -37.57
C LEU A 161 17.74 -6.75 -36.59
N THR A 162 17.12 -5.65 -36.97
CA THR A 162 16.22 -4.85 -36.13
C THR A 162 14.97 -5.65 -35.75
N LYS A 163 14.35 -6.35 -36.69
CA LYS A 163 13.23 -7.24 -36.44
C LYS A 163 13.58 -8.36 -35.45
N LEU A 164 14.74 -8.95 -35.59
CA LEU A 164 15.21 -9.99 -34.66
C LEU A 164 15.38 -9.46 -33.26
N ARG A 165 16.00 -8.28 -33.13
CA ARG A 165 16.13 -7.59 -31.80
C ARG A 165 14.78 -7.36 -31.17
N ASP A 166 13.82 -6.79 -31.86
CA ASP A 166 12.51 -6.46 -31.38
C ASP A 166 11.74 -7.73 -30.96
N SER A 167 11.85 -8.82 -31.72
CA SER A 167 11.25 -10.12 -31.40
C SER A 167 11.83 -10.71 -30.10
N ILE A 168 13.13 -10.62 -29.87
CA ILE A 168 13.78 -11.10 -28.65
C ILE A 168 13.33 -10.27 -27.43
N LEU A 169 13.23 -8.95 -27.57
CA LEU A 169 12.78 -8.06 -26.51
C LEU A 169 11.31 -8.28 -26.12
N GLU A 170 10.43 -8.61 -27.07
CA GLU A 170 9.03 -8.97 -26.80
C GLU A 170 8.92 -10.25 -25.96
N ASP A 171 9.77 -11.24 -26.18
CA ASP A 171 9.77 -12.50 -25.43
C ASP A 171 10.29 -12.33 -23.99
N GLU A 172 11.06 -11.27 -23.69
CA GLU A 172 11.62 -10.97 -22.37
C GLU A 172 10.67 -10.11 -21.48
N VAL A 173 9.61 -9.56 -22.05
CA VAL A 173 8.60 -8.72 -21.35
C VAL A 173 7.33 -9.57 -20.95
#